data_9925d87fb7bbb17182e9bc9ea4b5f7d6
#
_entry.id   9925d87fb7bbb17182e9bc9ea4b5f7d6
#
_cell.length_a   1.000
_cell.length_b   1.000
_cell.length_c   1.000
_cell.angle_alpha   90.00
_cell.angle_beta   90.00
_cell.angle_gamma   90.00
#
_symmetry.space_group_name_H-M   'P 1'
#
loop_
_entity.id
_entity.type
_entity.pdbx_description
1 polymer ?
#
loop_
_entity_poly.entity_id
_entity_poly.type
_entity_poly.pdbx_seq_one_letter_code
_entity_poly.pdbx_strand_id
1 'polypeptide(L)'
;YSFVFAINRKSNIYWFLIPILLGFSFLSKQAPTVYVIILISILSIIYFIKSKNMLNFISALTGVTIFLILFFCFLFFGEIQFNDFLIQYFSYPMSLGESRFEWLFPFEFKRIVWRYKLQYLSIAVLIYLFIKFSLEKNNKIFSDYLIIISIIFFCLLTVMHQLMTINAIFIYCLIPIFCGFSHIYSQKYSKSEKIIGRFLIALTLCSTVYYYSTYVKNRTFMDLRGINLENSIDGKEIHSELSNIKWITMFYPDDPSKEISNIKLALKILKEDKSSKMIVTDYQFISVFLRQYDFSPTRFWYDFHGYPSEKNMYFNY
;
A
#
# COMPACT_ATOMS: atom_id res chain seq x y z
N TYR A 1 9.62 -7.43 10.35
CA TYR A 1 10.53 -7.38 11.50
C TYR A 1 10.15 -8.38 12.60
N SER A 2 8.89 -8.39 13.11
CA SER A 2 8.48 -9.30 14.19
C SER A 2 8.77 -10.78 13.89
N PHE A 3 8.56 -11.22 12.65
CA PHE A 3 8.89 -12.59 12.23
C PHE A 3 10.39 -12.88 12.30
N VAL A 4 11.23 -11.94 11.85
CA VAL A 4 12.70 -12.05 11.95
C VAL A 4 13.15 -12.13 13.40
N PHE A 5 12.59 -11.29 14.27
CA PHE A 5 12.91 -11.34 15.71
C PHE A 5 12.37 -12.59 16.39
N ALA A 6 11.20 -13.08 16.00
CA ALA A 6 10.63 -14.32 16.53
C ALA A 6 11.57 -15.52 16.30
N ILE A 7 12.11 -15.61 15.08
CA ILE A 7 13.05 -16.68 14.71
C ILE A 7 14.42 -16.49 15.38
N ASN A 8 15.00 -15.29 15.32
CA ASN A 8 16.36 -15.05 15.80
C ASN A 8 16.46 -15.04 17.32
N ARG A 9 15.52 -14.41 18.02
CA ARG A 9 15.54 -14.29 19.49
C ARG A 9 14.83 -15.45 20.19
N LYS A 10 14.15 -16.33 19.45
CA LYS A 10 13.36 -17.46 19.97
C LYS A 10 12.39 -17.04 21.08
N SER A 11 11.86 -15.83 21.01
CA SER A 11 11.01 -15.23 22.03
C SER A 11 9.54 -15.34 21.67
N ASN A 12 8.75 -15.88 22.57
CA ASN A 12 7.31 -16.13 22.40
C ASN A 12 6.52 -14.83 22.17
N ILE A 13 6.99 -13.70 22.72
CA ILE A 13 6.30 -12.41 22.59
C ILE A 13 6.21 -11.96 21.11
N TYR A 14 7.23 -12.24 20.30
CA TYR A 14 7.15 -11.86 18.88
C TYR A 14 6.19 -12.77 18.11
N TRP A 15 6.07 -14.05 18.48
CA TRP A 15 5.06 -14.95 17.92
C TRP A 15 3.65 -14.49 18.27
N PHE A 16 3.42 -14.01 19.48
CA PHE A 16 2.17 -13.39 19.90
C PHE A 16 1.85 -12.11 19.11
N LEU A 17 2.85 -11.24 18.89
CA LEU A 17 2.65 -9.95 18.22
C LEU A 17 2.42 -10.08 16.71
N ILE A 18 2.96 -11.11 16.03
CA ILE A 18 2.85 -11.25 14.57
C ILE A 18 1.40 -11.19 14.09
N PRO A 19 0.46 -12.03 14.56
CA PRO A 19 -0.91 -12.00 14.06
C PRO A 19 -1.65 -10.71 14.39
N ILE A 20 -1.38 -10.09 15.54
CA ILE A 20 -1.97 -8.81 15.94
C ILE A 20 -1.54 -7.70 14.95
N LEU A 21 -0.23 -7.60 14.69
CA LEU A 21 0.31 -6.60 13.76
C LEU A 21 -0.14 -6.83 12.32
N LEU A 22 -0.22 -8.09 11.87
CA LEU A 22 -0.73 -8.44 10.55
C LEU A 22 -2.22 -8.12 10.43
N GLY A 23 -3.01 -8.39 11.47
CA GLY A 23 -4.43 -8.06 11.50
C GLY A 23 -4.68 -6.55 11.41
N PHE A 24 -4.02 -5.74 12.24
CA PHE A 24 -4.12 -4.27 12.13
C PHE A 24 -3.60 -3.73 10.80
N SER A 25 -2.52 -4.32 10.27
CA SER A 25 -2.01 -3.96 8.95
C SER A 25 -3.04 -4.26 7.85
N PHE A 26 -3.76 -5.39 7.95
CA PHE A 26 -4.84 -5.75 7.03
C PHE A 26 -6.01 -4.74 7.11
N LEU A 27 -6.44 -4.38 8.31
CA LEU A 27 -7.48 -3.37 8.51
C LEU A 27 -7.07 -1.99 7.99
N SER A 28 -5.79 -1.66 8.06
CA SER A 28 -5.25 -0.40 7.49
C SER A 28 -5.18 -0.42 5.96
N LYS A 29 -4.73 -1.53 5.38
CA LYS A 29 -4.61 -1.68 3.92
C LYS A 29 -4.60 -3.16 3.53
N GLN A 30 -5.66 -3.62 2.85
CA GLN A 30 -5.84 -5.03 2.47
C GLN A 30 -4.69 -5.54 1.58
N ALA A 31 -4.41 -4.84 0.50
CA ALA A 31 -3.27 -5.15 -0.36
C ALA A 31 -2.14 -4.10 -0.16
N PRO A 32 -0.89 -4.47 0.07
CA PRO A 32 -0.30 -5.81 -0.09
C PRO A 32 -0.38 -6.74 1.14
N THR A 33 -1.05 -6.35 2.21
CA THR A 33 -0.98 -7.07 3.50
C THR A 33 -1.45 -8.53 3.40
N VAL A 34 -2.50 -8.82 2.61
CA VAL A 34 -2.97 -10.21 2.40
C VAL A 34 -1.85 -11.12 1.90
N TYR A 35 -1.06 -10.66 0.94
CA TYR A 35 0.06 -11.45 0.40
C TYR A 35 1.13 -11.71 1.47
N VAL A 36 1.39 -10.71 2.32
CA VAL A 36 2.33 -10.84 3.45
C VAL A 36 1.78 -11.79 4.51
N ILE A 37 0.48 -11.74 4.82
CA ILE A 37 -0.18 -12.69 5.75
C ILE A 37 0.00 -14.11 5.25
N ILE A 38 -0.30 -14.39 3.99
CA ILE A 38 -0.14 -15.73 3.40
C ILE A 38 1.31 -16.19 3.51
N LEU A 39 2.27 -15.36 3.10
CA LEU A 39 3.69 -15.67 3.17
C LEU A 39 4.13 -16.01 4.61
N ILE A 40 3.84 -15.11 5.56
CA ILE A 40 4.29 -15.29 6.96
C ILE A 40 3.58 -16.47 7.61
N SER A 41 2.30 -16.74 7.29
CA SER A 41 1.58 -17.90 7.80
C SER A 41 2.21 -19.21 7.32
N ILE A 42 2.52 -19.33 6.03
CA ILE A 42 3.18 -20.51 5.46
C ILE A 42 4.54 -20.73 6.13
N LEU A 43 5.38 -19.69 6.21
CA LEU A 43 6.70 -19.80 6.82
C LEU A 43 6.64 -20.09 8.32
N SER A 44 5.63 -19.57 9.03
CA SER A 44 5.40 -19.86 10.44
C SER A 44 5.02 -21.32 10.65
N ILE A 45 4.14 -21.87 9.83
CA ILE A 45 3.76 -23.29 9.87
C ILE A 45 4.99 -24.17 9.65
N ILE A 46 5.80 -23.87 8.62
CA ILE A 46 7.05 -24.60 8.34
C ILE A 46 7.99 -24.53 9.54
N TYR A 47 8.13 -23.35 10.16
CA TYR A 47 8.93 -23.19 11.37
C TYR A 47 8.41 -24.02 12.53
N PHE A 48 7.10 -24.02 12.83
CA PHE A 48 6.52 -24.76 13.95
C PHE A 48 6.68 -26.28 13.77
N ILE A 49 6.45 -26.80 12.57
CA ILE A 49 6.65 -28.22 12.25
C ILE A 49 8.11 -28.60 12.49
N LYS A 50 9.07 -27.78 12.06
CA LYS A 50 10.50 -28.12 12.18
C LYS A 50 11.04 -27.89 13.59
N SER A 51 10.61 -26.82 14.28
CA SER A 51 11.11 -26.50 15.63
C SER A 51 10.47 -27.32 16.74
N LYS A 52 9.28 -27.86 16.49
CA LYS A 52 8.44 -28.59 17.47
C LYS A 52 8.20 -27.77 18.77
N ASN A 53 8.30 -26.47 18.73
CA ASN A 53 8.13 -25.60 19.89
C ASN A 53 6.65 -25.20 20.04
N MET A 54 5.92 -25.95 20.87
CA MET A 54 4.50 -25.73 21.14
C MET A 54 4.20 -24.39 21.79
N LEU A 55 5.11 -23.81 22.58
CA LEU A 55 4.90 -22.51 23.21
C LEU A 55 4.84 -21.39 22.17
N ASN A 56 5.67 -21.44 21.15
CA ASN A 56 5.62 -20.48 20.04
C ASN A 56 4.29 -20.55 19.28
N PHE A 57 3.82 -21.77 19.01
CA PHE A 57 2.55 -22.02 18.34
C PHE A 57 1.36 -21.50 19.17
N ILE A 58 1.32 -21.84 20.48
CA ILE A 58 0.29 -21.36 21.40
C ILE A 58 0.31 -19.83 21.48
N SER A 59 1.50 -19.22 21.57
CA SER A 59 1.63 -17.74 21.58
C SER A 59 1.06 -17.11 20.31
N ALA A 60 1.31 -17.70 19.14
CA ALA A 60 0.73 -17.20 17.90
C ALA A 60 -0.80 -17.34 17.89
N LEU A 61 -1.35 -18.48 18.33
CA LEU A 61 -2.81 -18.66 18.46
C LEU A 61 -3.43 -17.66 19.43
N THR A 62 -2.80 -17.45 20.58
CA THR A 62 -3.25 -16.43 21.55
C THR A 62 -3.27 -15.04 20.91
N GLY A 63 -2.25 -14.70 20.10
CA GLY A 63 -2.22 -13.44 19.35
C GLY A 63 -3.37 -13.33 18.34
N VAL A 64 -3.72 -14.41 17.62
CA VAL A 64 -4.90 -14.43 16.74
C VAL A 64 -6.17 -14.18 17.54
N THR A 65 -6.35 -14.88 18.67
CA THR A 65 -7.54 -14.75 19.52
C THR A 65 -7.70 -13.32 20.04
N ILE A 66 -6.62 -12.72 20.53
CA ILE A 66 -6.64 -11.33 21.01
C ILE A 66 -6.98 -10.37 19.87
N PHE A 67 -6.40 -10.55 18.69
CA PHE A 67 -6.76 -9.72 17.54
C PHE A 67 -8.25 -9.83 17.19
N LEU A 68 -8.80 -11.05 17.16
CA LEU A 68 -10.23 -11.25 16.87
C LEU A 68 -11.12 -10.59 17.93
N ILE A 69 -10.78 -10.71 19.22
CA ILE A 69 -11.50 -10.02 20.29
C ILE A 69 -11.48 -8.50 20.04
N LEU A 70 -10.31 -7.91 19.81
CA LEU A 70 -10.19 -6.47 19.54
C LEU A 70 -10.96 -6.05 18.29
N PHE A 71 -10.94 -6.87 17.24
CA PHE A 71 -11.69 -6.62 16.02
C PHE A 71 -13.21 -6.63 16.24
N PHE A 72 -13.75 -7.63 16.93
CA PHE A 72 -15.18 -7.68 17.23
C PHE A 72 -15.62 -6.59 18.21
N CYS A 73 -14.77 -6.23 19.18
CA CYS A 73 -15.02 -5.06 20.03
C CYS A 73 -15.07 -3.77 19.18
N PHE A 74 -14.17 -3.61 18.23
CA PHE A 74 -14.19 -2.45 17.32
C PHE A 74 -15.48 -2.39 16.50
N LEU A 75 -15.96 -3.51 15.93
CA LEU A 75 -17.23 -3.54 15.21
C LEU A 75 -18.41 -3.18 16.14
N PHE A 76 -18.42 -3.76 17.35
CA PHE A 76 -19.49 -3.55 18.31
C PHE A 76 -19.58 -2.08 18.78
N PHE A 77 -18.47 -1.50 19.23
CA PHE A 77 -18.43 -0.10 19.66
C PHE A 77 -18.57 0.92 18.54
N GLY A 78 -18.21 0.53 17.32
CA GLY A 78 -18.39 1.34 16.11
C GLY A 78 -19.79 1.22 15.48
N GLU A 79 -20.68 0.39 16.06
CA GLU A 79 -22.02 0.10 15.52
C GLU A 79 -21.98 -0.38 14.07
N ILE A 80 -20.88 -1.06 13.67
CA ILE A 80 -20.65 -1.54 12.31
C ILE A 80 -21.25 -2.95 12.18
N GLN A 81 -22.21 -3.12 11.28
CA GLN A 81 -22.74 -4.45 10.97
C GLN A 81 -21.64 -5.30 10.30
N PHE A 82 -21.55 -6.56 10.73
CA PHE A 82 -20.53 -7.48 10.16
C PHE A 82 -20.70 -7.67 8.64
N ASN A 83 -21.94 -7.67 8.15
CA ASN A 83 -22.22 -7.77 6.73
C ASN A 83 -21.68 -6.55 5.94
N ASP A 84 -21.83 -5.35 6.47
CA ASP A 84 -21.32 -4.12 5.83
C ASP A 84 -19.79 -4.12 5.80
N PHE A 85 -19.17 -4.63 6.88
CA PHE A 85 -17.72 -4.85 6.88
C PHE A 85 -17.30 -5.82 5.78
N LEU A 86 -17.99 -6.95 5.60
CA LEU A 86 -17.69 -7.93 4.55
C LEU A 86 -17.85 -7.31 3.15
N ILE A 87 -18.91 -6.56 2.92
CA ILE A 87 -19.13 -5.89 1.64
C ILE A 87 -17.99 -4.90 1.35
N GLN A 88 -17.65 -4.04 2.29
CA GLN A 88 -16.65 -3.00 2.08
C GLN A 88 -15.20 -3.52 2.05
N TYR A 89 -14.87 -4.51 2.88
CA TYR A 89 -13.51 -5.02 3.00
C TYR A 89 -13.17 -6.22 2.11
N PHE A 90 -14.17 -6.95 1.64
CA PHE A 90 -13.93 -8.11 0.78
C PHE A 90 -14.60 -7.93 -0.59
N SER A 91 -15.91 -7.79 -0.64
CA SER A 91 -16.64 -7.78 -1.92
C SER A 91 -16.23 -6.60 -2.80
N TYR A 92 -16.16 -5.40 -2.23
CA TYR A 92 -15.74 -4.21 -2.97
C TYR A 92 -14.28 -4.29 -3.49
N PRO A 93 -13.24 -4.58 -2.68
CA PRO A 93 -11.90 -4.74 -3.20
C PRO A 93 -11.74 -5.90 -4.20
N MET A 94 -12.50 -6.98 -4.06
CA MET A 94 -12.49 -8.09 -5.03
C MET A 94 -13.06 -7.64 -6.38
N SER A 95 -14.15 -6.89 -6.40
CA SER A 95 -14.73 -6.36 -7.64
C SER A 95 -13.79 -5.43 -8.40
N LEU A 96 -12.93 -4.69 -7.68
CA LEU A 96 -11.88 -3.86 -8.30
C LEU A 96 -10.64 -4.66 -8.72
N GLY A 97 -10.43 -5.81 -8.11
CA GLY A 97 -9.24 -6.64 -8.30
C GLY A 97 -9.14 -7.23 -9.69
N GLU A 98 -10.26 -7.61 -10.29
CA GLU A 98 -10.31 -8.27 -11.60
C GLU A 98 -9.62 -7.44 -12.69
N SER A 99 -9.98 -6.18 -12.82
CA SER A 99 -9.38 -5.27 -13.80
C SER A 99 -7.88 -5.00 -13.56
N ARG A 100 -7.42 -5.13 -12.31
CA ARG A 100 -6.00 -4.91 -11.95
C ARG A 100 -5.12 -6.11 -12.27
N PHE A 101 -5.67 -7.32 -12.30
CA PHE A 101 -4.94 -8.51 -12.72
C PHE A 101 -4.57 -8.47 -14.21
N GLU A 102 -5.39 -7.88 -15.06
CA GLU A 102 -5.07 -7.69 -16.47
C GLU A 102 -3.79 -6.87 -16.67
N TRP A 103 -3.49 -5.96 -15.76
CA TRP A 103 -2.27 -5.15 -15.82
C TRP A 103 -0.99 -5.88 -15.39
N LEU A 104 -1.12 -7.04 -14.77
CA LEU A 104 0.03 -7.88 -14.41
C LEU A 104 0.63 -8.59 -15.64
N PHE A 105 -0.17 -8.84 -16.66
CA PHE A 105 0.11 -9.78 -17.74
C PHE A 105 0.86 -9.28 -18.98
N PRO A 106 1.07 -8.02 -19.32
CA PRO A 106 2.09 -7.71 -20.30
C PRO A 106 3.46 -7.88 -19.63
N PHE A 107 4.09 -9.04 -19.84
CA PHE A 107 5.45 -9.33 -19.37
C PHE A 107 6.46 -8.53 -20.19
N GLU A 108 6.61 -7.25 -19.88
CA GLU A 108 7.62 -6.38 -20.46
C GLU A 108 8.85 -6.32 -19.55
N PHE A 109 10.02 -6.71 -20.08
CA PHE A 109 11.29 -6.62 -19.35
C PHE A 109 11.53 -5.23 -18.75
N LYS A 110 11.27 -4.17 -19.52
CA LYS A 110 11.44 -2.78 -19.08
C LYS A 110 10.58 -2.45 -17.86
N ARG A 111 9.35 -2.96 -17.84
CA ARG A 111 8.36 -2.72 -16.77
C ARG A 111 8.70 -3.51 -15.50
N ILE A 112 9.05 -4.79 -15.63
CA ILE A 112 9.23 -5.70 -14.50
C ILE A 112 10.66 -5.64 -13.95
N VAL A 113 11.68 -5.72 -14.82
CA VAL A 113 13.06 -5.83 -14.38
C VAL A 113 13.72 -4.47 -14.28
N TRP A 114 13.68 -3.68 -15.35
CA TRP A 114 14.42 -2.42 -15.40
C TRP A 114 13.89 -1.38 -14.40
N ARG A 115 12.58 -1.32 -14.23
CA ARG A 115 11.95 -0.38 -13.30
C ARG A 115 12.33 -0.66 -11.84
N TYR A 116 12.47 -1.94 -11.47
CA TYR A 116 12.76 -2.37 -10.10
C TYR A 116 14.20 -2.88 -9.90
N LYS A 117 15.10 -2.54 -10.81
CA LYS A 117 16.51 -3.00 -10.79
C LYS A 117 17.22 -2.75 -9.45
N LEU A 118 16.95 -1.63 -8.78
CA LEU A 118 17.60 -1.30 -7.51
C LEU A 118 17.08 -2.17 -6.36
N GLN A 119 15.80 -2.54 -6.36
CA GLN A 119 15.23 -3.50 -5.43
C GLN A 119 15.87 -4.88 -5.62
N TYR A 120 15.97 -5.34 -6.87
CA TYR A 120 16.62 -6.63 -7.16
C TYR A 120 18.11 -6.63 -6.81
N LEU A 121 18.83 -5.56 -7.10
CA LEU A 121 20.23 -5.41 -6.68
C LEU A 121 20.37 -5.44 -5.16
N SER A 122 19.45 -4.84 -4.42
CA SER A 122 19.49 -4.80 -2.95
C SER A 122 19.34 -6.17 -2.30
N ILE A 123 18.66 -7.13 -2.96
CA ILE A 123 18.48 -8.51 -2.49
C ILE A 123 19.35 -9.54 -3.21
N ALA A 124 20.20 -9.13 -4.16
CA ALA A 124 21.01 -10.05 -4.97
C ALA A 124 21.90 -10.98 -4.12
N VAL A 125 22.47 -10.44 -3.04
CA VAL A 125 23.28 -11.23 -2.10
C VAL A 125 22.42 -12.26 -1.38
N LEU A 126 21.19 -11.91 -0.98
CA LEU A 126 20.27 -12.85 -0.33
C LEU A 126 19.83 -13.95 -1.29
N ILE A 127 19.61 -13.64 -2.56
CA ILE A 127 19.31 -14.64 -3.61
C ILE A 127 20.51 -15.61 -3.77
N TYR A 128 21.73 -15.09 -3.84
CA TYR A 128 22.92 -15.93 -3.88
C TYR A 128 23.00 -16.87 -2.67
N LEU A 129 22.82 -16.33 -1.45
CA LEU A 129 22.84 -17.13 -0.23
C LEU A 129 21.69 -18.15 -0.16
N PHE A 130 20.50 -17.78 -0.64
CA PHE A 130 19.36 -18.69 -0.75
C PHE A 130 19.70 -19.91 -1.63
N ILE A 131 20.26 -19.69 -2.82
CA ILE A 131 20.67 -20.75 -3.72
C ILE A 131 21.74 -21.63 -3.04
N LYS A 132 22.77 -21.02 -2.44
CA LYS A 132 23.82 -21.73 -1.71
C LYS A 132 23.25 -22.61 -0.61
N PHE A 133 22.37 -22.08 0.25
CA PHE A 133 21.78 -22.82 1.36
C PHE A 133 20.80 -23.93 0.91
N SER A 134 20.15 -23.75 -0.24
CA SER A 134 19.30 -24.79 -0.82
C SER A 134 20.08 -26.01 -1.25
N LEU A 135 21.37 -25.86 -1.56
CA LEU A 135 22.28 -26.95 -1.94
C LEU A 135 22.94 -27.61 -0.70
N GLU A 136 23.01 -26.89 0.42
CA GLU A 136 23.63 -27.36 1.65
C GLU A 136 22.56 -28.01 2.57
N LYS A 137 22.66 -29.34 2.82
CA LYS A 137 21.76 -30.06 3.74
C LYS A 137 22.14 -29.79 5.21
N ASN A 138 22.27 -28.54 5.64
CA ASN A 138 22.70 -28.18 6.99
C ASN A 138 21.56 -27.61 7.84
N ASN A 139 21.13 -28.36 8.87
CA ASN A 139 20.05 -27.97 9.77
C ASN A 139 20.33 -26.68 10.59
N LYS A 140 21.62 -26.33 10.81
CA LYS A 140 22.00 -25.11 11.56
C LYS A 140 21.63 -23.82 10.81
N ILE A 141 21.43 -23.88 9.50
CA ILE A 141 21.14 -22.74 8.64
C ILE A 141 19.63 -22.54 8.47
N PHE A 142 18.78 -23.47 8.97
CA PHE A 142 17.35 -23.46 8.71
C PHE A 142 16.66 -22.14 9.11
N SER A 143 16.97 -21.57 10.26
CA SER A 143 16.41 -20.28 10.70
C SER A 143 16.79 -19.14 9.76
N ASP A 144 18.07 -19.07 9.35
CA ASP A 144 18.53 -18.05 8.42
C ASP A 144 17.92 -18.23 7.04
N TYR A 145 17.76 -19.48 6.59
CA TYR A 145 17.09 -19.80 5.33
C TYR A 145 15.64 -19.28 5.32
N LEU A 146 14.88 -19.50 6.39
CA LEU A 146 13.51 -18.96 6.50
C LEU A 146 13.46 -17.45 6.48
N ILE A 147 14.41 -16.77 7.11
CA ILE A 147 14.47 -15.32 7.10
C ILE A 147 14.83 -14.81 5.70
N ILE A 148 15.84 -15.39 5.08
CA ILE A 148 16.28 -15.00 3.73
C ILE A 148 15.13 -15.17 2.73
N ILE A 149 14.45 -16.32 2.74
CA ILE A 149 13.31 -16.56 1.85
C ILE A 149 12.17 -15.59 2.12
N SER A 150 11.90 -15.27 3.40
CA SER A 150 10.84 -14.30 3.74
C SER A 150 11.13 -12.90 3.16
N ILE A 151 12.37 -12.45 3.17
CA ILE A 151 12.77 -11.13 2.66
C ILE A 151 12.73 -11.12 1.13
N ILE A 152 13.21 -12.18 0.47
CA ILE A 152 13.15 -12.29 -0.99
C ILE A 152 11.69 -12.26 -1.46
N PHE A 153 10.82 -13.10 -0.88
CA PHE A 153 9.42 -13.13 -1.25
C PHE A 153 8.69 -11.83 -0.89
N PHE A 154 9.01 -11.21 0.24
CA PHE A 154 8.47 -9.89 0.57
C PHE A 154 8.83 -8.83 -0.48
N CYS A 155 10.07 -8.82 -0.97
CA CYS A 155 10.47 -7.95 -2.08
C CYS A 155 9.65 -8.24 -3.34
N LEU A 156 9.53 -9.51 -3.73
CA LEU A 156 8.78 -9.90 -4.94
C LEU A 156 7.30 -9.55 -4.82
N LEU A 157 6.68 -9.80 -3.67
CA LEU A 157 5.26 -9.48 -3.41
C LEU A 157 5.02 -7.97 -3.44
N THR A 158 5.93 -7.16 -2.91
CA THR A 158 5.82 -5.70 -2.98
C THR A 158 5.99 -5.18 -4.41
N VAL A 159 6.91 -5.74 -5.19
CA VAL A 159 7.04 -5.43 -6.62
C VAL A 159 5.77 -5.82 -7.38
N MET A 160 5.26 -7.03 -7.18
CA MET A 160 4.00 -7.48 -7.78
C MET A 160 2.85 -6.51 -7.47
N HIS A 161 2.70 -6.12 -6.21
CA HIS A 161 1.68 -5.15 -5.81
C HIS A 161 1.83 -3.81 -6.53
N GLN A 162 3.07 -3.31 -6.70
CA GLN A 162 3.31 -2.06 -7.44
C GLN A 162 2.98 -2.19 -8.93
N LEU A 163 3.22 -3.35 -9.52
CA LEU A 163 2.82 -3.63 -10.92
C LEU A 163 1.30 -3.59 -11.08
N MET A 164 0.56 -4.17 -10.14
CA MET A 164 -0.91 -4.17 -10.13
C MET A 164 -1.52 -2.78 -9.90
N THR A 165 -0.84 -1.92 -9.15
CA THR A 165 -1.35 -0.58 -8.78
C THR A 165 -0.75 0.55 -9.62
N ILE A 166 0.13 0.23 -10.58
CA ILE A 166 0.89 1.19 -11.40
C ILE A 166 1.68 2.22 -10.57
N ASN A 167 2.03 1.88 -9.35
CA ASN A 167 2.52 2.81 -8.35
C ASN A 167 3.95 2.46 -7.89
N ALA A 168 4.96 2.77 -8.69
CA ALA A 168 6.34 2.36 -8.43
C ALA A 168 7.05 3.10 -7.29
N ILE A 169 6.53 4.26 -6.87
CA ILE A 169 7.26 5.19 -5.99
C ILE A 169 7.39 4.65 -4.57
N PHE A 170 6.35 4.00 -4.05
CA PHE A 170 6.24 3.72 -2.61
C PHE A 170 7.18 2.63 -2.07
N ILE A 171 7.74 1.76 -2.93
CA ILE A 171 8.64 0.69 -2.46
C ILE A 171 10.11 1.08 -2.45
N TYR A 172 10.47 2.28 -2.87
CA TYR A 172 11.87 2.71 -2.87
C TYR A 172 12.44 2.86 -1.46
N CYS A 173 11.60 3.19 -0.48
CA CYS A 173 11.98 3.23 0.94
C CYS A 173 12.42 1.85 1.49
N LEU A 174 12.11 0.76 0.79
CA LEU A 174 12.52 -0.60 1.17
C LEU A 174 13.95 -0.94 0.75
N ILE A 175 14.55 -0.21 -0.19
CA ILE A 175 15.93 -0.47 -0.65
C ILE A 175 16.95 -0.45 0.50
N PRO A 176 16.99 0.57 1.39
CA PRO A 176 17.87 0.57 2.55
C PRO A 176 17.65 -0.64 3.47
N ILE A 177 16.39 -1.06 3.64
CA ILE A 177 16.04 -2.22 4.47
C ILE A 177 16.60 -3.51 3.86
N PHE A 178 16.39 -3.72 2.56
CA PHE A 178 16.92 -4.88 1.84
C PHE A 178 18.45 -4.90 1.81
N CYS A 179 19.07 -3.75 1.60
CA CYS A 179 20.53 -3.60 1.69
C CYS A 179 21.06 -3.92 3.10
N GLY A 180 20.35 -3.50 4.16
CA GLY A 180 20.70 -3.82 5.54
C GLY A 180 20.67 -5.32 5.80
N PHE A 181 19.63 -6.03 5.40
CA PHE A 181 19.57 -7.49 5.52
C PHE A 181 20.65 -8.18 4.67
N SER A 182 20.84 -7.75 3.43
CA SER A 182 21.91 -8.26 2.56
C SER A 182 23.29 -8.07 3.16
N HIS A 183 23.54 -6.95 3.82
CA HIS A 183 24.80 -6.67 4.52
C HIS A 183 25.01 -7.59 5.72
N ILE A 184 24.00 -7.73 6.60
CA ILE A 184 24.08 -8.62 7.78
C ILE A 184 24.40 -10.06 7.35
N TYR A 185 23.70 -10.57 6.36
CA TYR A 185 23.93 -11.96 5.90
C TYR A 185 25.20 -12.11 5.07
N SER A 186 25.66 -11.08 4.34
CA SER A 186 26.96 -11.11 3.67
C SER A 186 28.12 -11.20 4.68
N GLN A 187 28.06 -10.44 5.77
CA GLN A 187 29.06 -10.55 6.85
C GLN A 187 29.08 -11.93 7.48
N LYS A 188 27.91 -12.55 7.68
CA LYS A 188 27.81 -13.86 8.31
C LYS A 188 28.33 -15.00 7.44
N TYR A 189 28.19 -14.91 6.10
CA TYR A 189 28.37 -16.07 5.21
C TYR A 189 29.26 -15.83 3.98
N SER A 190 29.73 -14.61 3.74
CA SER A 190 30.55 -14.27 2.57
C SER A 190 31.99 -13.93 2.94
N LYS A 191 32.94 -14.47 2.17
CA LYS A 191 34.36 -14.09 2.31
C LYS A 191 34.67 -12.68 1.77
N SER A 192 33.81 -12.15 0.89
CA SER A 192 33.96 -10.82 0.25
C SER A 192 33.16 -9.73 0.92
N GLU A 193 32.88 -9.86 2.22
CA GLU A 193 31.98 -8.99 3.00
C GLU A 193 32.30 -7.48 2.88
N LYS A 194 33.59 -7.09 2.86
CA LYS A 194 34.00 -5.66 2.78
C LYS A 194 33.60 -5.02 1.44
N ILE A 195 33.76 -5.75 0.33
CA ILE A 195 33.41 -5.26 -1.01
C ILE A 195 31.88 -5.18 -1.15
N ILE A 196 31.19 -6.25 -0.76
CA ILE A 196 29.74 -6.32 -0.78
C ILE A 196 29.14 -5.22 0.12
N GLY A 197 29.68 -5.05 1.33
CA GLY A 197 29.25 -4.01 2.26
C GLY A 197 29.37 -2.60 1.68
N ARG A 198 30.51 -2.27 1.06
CA ARG A 198 30.72 -0.97 0.39
C ARG A 198 29.73 -0.76 -0.76
N PHE A 199 29.51 -1.78 -1.57
CA PHE A 199 28.53 -1.74 -2.66
C PHE A 199 27.11 -1.47 -2.14
N LEU A 200 26.67 -2.19 -1.10
CA LEU A 200 25.33 -2.02 -0.52
C LEU A 200 25.14 -0.66 0.13
N ILE A 201 26.17 -0.11 0.80
CA ILE A 201 26.15 1.25 1.33
C ILE A 201 26.05 2.27 0.19
N ALA A 202 26.87 2.15 -0.85
CA ALA A 202 26.81 3.02 -2.01
C ALA A 202 25.45 2.95 -2.70
N LEU A 203 24.89 1.75 -2.89
CA LEU A 203 23.56 1.55 -3.46
C LEU A 203 22.47 2.25 -2.62
N THR A 204 22.55 2.13 -1.29
CA THR A 204 21.61 2.80 -0.38
C THR A 204 21.69 4.31 -0.51
N LEU A 205 22.91 4.89 -0.45
CA LEU A 205 23.09 6.33 -0.54
C LEU A 205 22.67 6.89 -1.90
N CYS A 206 23.14 6.28 -3.00
CA CYS A 206 22.81 6.72 -4.36
C CYS A 206 21.31 6.61 -4.64
N SER A 207 20.67 5.50 -4.26
CA SER A 207 19.24 5.35 -4.44
C SER A 207 18.44 6.37 -3.60
N THR A 208 18.82 6.59 -2.34
CA THR A 208 18.15 7.56 -1.47
C THR A 208 18.24 8.98 -2.03
N VAL A 209 19.44 9.42 -2.44
CA VAL A 209 19.65 10.74 -3.05
C VAL A 209 18.86 10.88 -4.35
N TYR A 210 18.92 9.87 -5.21
CA TYR A 210 18.18 9.86 -6.48
C TYR A 210 16.67 10.00 -6.27
N TYR A 211 16.10 9.16 -5.41
CA TYR A 211 14.66 9.19 -5.17
C TYR A 211 14.21 10.42 -4.38
N TYR A 212 15.01 10.88 -3.43
CA TYR A 212 14.74 12.15 -2.74
C TYR A 212 14.70 13.32 -3.73
N SER A 213 15.71 13.43 -4.60
CA SER A 213 15.76 14.48 -5.62
C SER A 213 14.57 14.41 -6.57
N THR A 214 14.24 13.22 -7.07
CA THR A 214 13.21 13.04 -8.10
C THR A 214 11.79 13.15 -7.55
N TYR A 215 11.54 12.56 -6.38
CA TYR A 215 10.16 12.36 -5.90
C TYR A 215 9.81 13.17 -4.64
N VAL A 216 10.76 13.81 -4.00
CA VAL A 216 10.50 14.67 -2.84
C VAL A 216 10.78 16.12 -3.17
N LYS A 217 12.03 16.44 -3.55
CA LYS A 217 12.43 17.83 -3.82
C LYS A 217 11.69 18.43 -5.02
N ASN A 218 11.57 17.67 -6.10
CA ASN A 218 10.96 18.13 -7.36
C ASN A 218 9.53 17.57 -7.54
N ARG A 219 8.90 17.13 -6.43
CA ARG A 219 7.55 16.60 -6.50
C ARG A 219 6.54 17.71 -6.73
N THR A 220 5.84 17.64 -7.84
CA THR A 220 4.57 18.33 -8.05
C THR A 220 3.43 17.31 -7.85
N PHE A 221 2.35 17.71 -7.18
CA PHE A 221 1.13 16.92 -7.17
C PHE A 221 0.61 16.79 -8.61
N MET A 222 0.00 15.65 -8.93
CA MET A 222 -0.50 15.41 -10.29
C MET A 222 -1.45 16.51 -10.75
N ASP A 223 -2.30 16.98 -9.83
CA ASP A 223 -3.30 18.02 -10.06
C ASP A 223 -2.67 19.42 -10.31
N LEU A 224 -1.39 19.60 -9.98
CA LEU A 224 -0.65 20.84 -10.22
C LEU A 224 0.36 20.73 -11.37
N ARG A 225 0.35 19.63 -12.10
CA ARG A 225 1.30 19.41 -13.19
C ARG A 225 0.95 20.29 -14.39
N GLY A 226 1.88 21.14 -14.77
CA GLY A 226 1.70 22.07 -15.90
C GLY A 226 0.89 23.30 -15.57
N ILE A 227 0.62 23.57 -14.28
CA ILE A 227 -0.15 24.72 -13.81
C ILE A 227 0.80 25.84 -13.37
N ASN A 228 0.50 27.09 -13.78
CA ASN A 228 1.13 28.26 -13.19
C ASN A 228 0.30 28.76 -12.00
N LEU A 229 0.83 28.61 -10.79
CA LEU A 229 0.13 29.03 -9.56
C LEU A 229 -0.11 30.54 -9.47
N GLU A 230 0.59 31.35 -10.25
CA GLU A 230 0.37 32.81 -10.33
C GLU A 230 -1.01 33.13 -10.90
N ASN A 231 -1.55 32.28 -11.77
CA ASN A 231 -2.88 32.41 -12.35
C ASN A 231 -4.01 32.02 -11.39
N SER A 232 -3.67 31.54 -10.17
CA SER A 232 -4.67 31.11 -9.22
C SER A 232 -5.56 32.25 -8.72
N ILE A 233 -6.84 31.96 -8.57
CA ILE A 233 -7.86 32.87 -8.07
C ILE A 233 -8.22 32.51 -6.63
N ASP A 234 -8.67 33.47 -5.82
CA ASP A 234 -9.14 33.22 -4.47
C ASP A 234 -10.40 32.36 -4.51
N GLY A 235 -10.43 31.26 -3.78
CA GLY A 235 -11.57 30.34 -3.73
C GLY A 235 -12.86 30.98 -3.20
N LYS A 236 -12.79 32.11 -2.49
CA LYS A 236 -13.96 32.90 -2.09
C LYS A 236 -14.82 33.35 -3.29
N GLU A 237 -14.23 33.41 -4.50
CA GLU A 237 -14.97 33.68 -5.72
C GLU A 237 -15.98 32.59 -6.07
N ILE A 238 -15.78 31.36 -5.60
CA ILE A 238 -16.75 30.28 -5.71
C ILE A 238 -17.75 30.34 -4.58
N HIS A 239 -17.26 30.33 -3.32
CA HIS A 239 -18.07 30.35 -2.10
C HIS A 239 -17.27 30.90 -0.92
N SER A 240 -17.93 31.64 -0.02
CA SER A 240 -17.29 32.28 1.14
C SER A 240 -16.53 31.32 2.05
N GLU A 241 -16.97 30.06 2.17
CA GLU A 241 -16.30 29.01 2.95
C GLU A 241 -14.95 28.58 2.36
N LEU A 242 -14.67 28.87 1.09
CA LEU A 242 -13.37 28.64 0.44
C LEU A 242 -12.41 29.82 0.55
N SER A 243 -12.72 30.83 1.38
CA SER A 243 -11.82 31.92 1.67
C SER A 243 -10.46 31.39 2.16
N ASN A 244 -9.37 32.00 1.73
CA ASN A 244 -7.99 31.60 2.02
C ASN A 244 -7.49 30.35 1.24
N ILE A 245 -8.28 29.78 0.34
CA ILE A 245 -7.85 28.70 -0.57
C ILE A 245 -7.61 29.34 -1.95
N LYS A 246 -6.48 29.00 -2.56
CA LYS A 246 -6.22 29.37 -3.95
C LYS A 246 -6.82 28.31 -4.87
N TRP A 247 -7.55 28.78 -5.88
CA TRP A 247 -8.23 27.93 -6.84
C TRP A 247 -7.54 27.95 -8.20
N ILE A 248 -7.11 26.81 -8.67
CA ILE A 248 -6.62 26.54 -10.01
C ILE A 248 -6.62 25.03 -10.23
N THR A 249 -7.02 24.56 -11.41
CA THR A 249 -7.03 23.15 -11.74
C THR A 249 -6.34 22.86 -13.08
N MET A 250 -6.01 21.61 -13.31
CA MET A 250 -5.42 21.15 -14.56
C MET A 250 -6.38 21.24 -15.76
N PHE A 251 -7.68 21.42 -15.52
CA PHE A 251 -8.70 21.55 -16.57
C PHE A 251 -8.76 22.97 -17.13
N TYR A 252 -8.40 23.95 -16.31
CA TYR A 252 -8.40 25.36 -16.70
C TYR A 252 -7.12 26.06 -16.19
N PRO A 253 -5.93 25.62 -16.67
CA PRO A 253 -4.66 26.10 -16.14
C PRO A 253 -4.38 27.58 -16.47
N ASP A 254 -4.94 28.08 -17.58
CA ASP A 254 -4.71 29.44 -18.06
C ASP A 254 -5.85 30.39 -17.68
N ASP A 255 -7.07 29.88 -17.51
CA ASP A 255 -8.26 30.68 -17.19
C ASP A 255 -9.14 30.01 -16.12
N PRO A 256 -8.75 30.08 -14.84
CA PRO A 256 -9.56 29.57 -13.74
C PRO A 256 -10.91 30.27 -13.58
N SER A 257 -11.06 31.51 -14.10
CA SER A 257 -12.31 32.28 -14.02
C SER A 257 -13.45 31.59 -14.76
N LYS A 258 -13.13 30.95 -15.88
CA LYS A 258 -14.10 30.19 -16.67
C LYS A 258 -14.63 28.96 -15.90
N GLU A 259 -13.74 28.26 -15.21
CA GLU A 259 -14.12 27.13 -14.36
C GLU A 259 -15.01 27.61 -13.20
N ILE A 260 -14.62 28.68 -12.51
CA ILE A 260 -15.41 29.28 -11.43
C ILE A 260 -16.81 29.66 -11.90
N SER A 261 -16.92 30.24 -13.10
CA SER A 261 -18.20 30.59 -13.69
C SER A 261 -19.10 29.38 -13.93
N ASN A 262 -18.51 28.28 -14.42
CA ASN A 262 -19.22 27.01 -14.61
C ASN A 262 -19.67 26.41 -13.28
N ILE A 263 -18.82 26.43 -12.24
CA ILE A 263 -19.17 25.94 -10.90
C ILE A 263 -20.30 26.78 -10.30
N LYS A 264 -20.25 28.11 -10.40
CA LYS A 264 -21.32 29.00 -9.94
C LYS A 264 -22.65 28.72 -10.65
N LEU A 265 -22.61 28.50 -11.95
CA LEU A 265 -23.80 28.13 -12.73
C LEU A 265 -24.37 26.79 -12.26
N ALA A 266 -23.51 25.78 -12.10
CA ALA A 266 -23.93 24.46 -11.59
C ALA A 266 -24.55 24.57 -10.18
N LEU A 267 -23.92 25.31 -9.25
CA LEU A 267 -24.46 25.55 -7.92
C LEU A 267 -25.84 26.24 -7.96
N LYS A 268 -26.02 27.21 -8.85
CA LYS A 268 -27.32 27.88 -9.04
C LYS A 268 -28.40 26.90 -9.48
N ILE A 269 -28.14 26.12 -10.54
CA ILE A 269 -29.08 25.14 -11.09
C ILE A 269 -29.43 24.09 -10.02
N LEU A 270 -28.43 23.54 -9.33
CA LEU A 270 -28.64 22.52 -8.31
C LEU A 270 -29.39 23.05 -7.08
N LYS A 271 -29.25 24.33 -6.75
CA LYS A 271 -29.97 24.97 -5.64
C LYS A 271 -31.44 25.22 -5.97
N GLU A 272 -31.75 25.55 -7.22
CA GLU A 272 -33.11 25.82 -7.69
C GLU A 272 -33.91 24.52 -7.86
N ASP A 273 -33.27 23.44 -8.22
CA ASP A 273 -33.89 22.13 -8.34
C ASP A 273 -34.11 21.51 -6.94
N LYS A 274 -35.34 21.10 -6.64
CA LYS A 274 -35.73 20.47 -5.35
C LYS A 274 -35.87 18.96 -5.42
N SER A 275 -35.63 18.35 -6.56
CA SER A 275 -35.70 16.89 -6.72
C SER A 275 -34.52 16.21 -6.01
N SER A 276 -34.65 14.92 -5.76
CA SER A 276 -33.53 14.08 -5.33
C SER A 276 -32.46 14.07 -6.42
N LYS A 277 -31.20 14.25 -6.05
CA LYS A 277 -30.11 14.36 -7.00
C LYS A 277 -28.95 13.45 -6.60
N MET A 278 -28.21 13.02 -7.62
CA MET A 278 -26.91 12.41 -7.46
C MET A 278 -25.88 13.25 -8.21
N ILE A 279 -24.80 13.62 -7.53
CA ILE A 279 -23.70 14.39 -8.14
C ILE A 279 -22.57 13.43 -8.45
N VAL A 280 -22.24 13.29 -9.74
CA VAL A 280 -21.11 12.51 -10.24
C VAL A 280 -20.04 13.50 -10.69
N THR A 281 -19.11 13.82 -9.79
CA THR A 281 -18.06 14.82 -10.05
C THR A 281 -16.88 14.63 -9.09
N ASP A 282 -15.72 15.12 -9.49
CA ASP A 282 -14.54 15.25 -8.65
C ASP A 282 -14.71 16.39 -7.60
N TYR A 283 -15.67 17.28 -7.81
CA TYR A 283 -15.95 18.42 -6.93
C TYR A 283 -16.94 18.08 -5.83
N GLN A 284 -16.55 17.23 -4.89
CA GLN A 284 -17.41 16.77 -3.80
C GLN A 284 -17.87 17.88 -2.84
N PHE A 285 -17.16 19.01 -2.79
CA PHE A 285 -17.54 20.17 -1.98
C PHE A 285 -18.88 20.82 -2.41
N ILE A 286 -19.38 20.54 -3.61
CA ILE A 286 -20.68 21.05 -4.10
C ILE A 286 -21.81 20.62 -3.16
N SER A 287 -21.82 19.39 -2.70
CA SER A 287 -22.84 18.89 -1.75
C SER A 287 -22.80 19.62 -0.41
N VAL A 288 -21.59 20.01 0.06
CA VAL A 288 -21.40 20.77 1.30
C VAL A 288 -22.05 22.15 1.17
N PHE A 289 -21.80 22.87 0.06
CA PHE A 289 -22.38 24.20 -0.17
C PHE A 289 -23.90 24.16 -0.33
N LEU A 290 -24.42 23.07 -0.88
CA LEU A 290 -25.88 22.87 -0.99
C LEU A 290 -26.49 22.42 0.31
N ARG A 291 -25.70 22.06 1.34
CA ARG A 291 -26.11 21.43 2.60
C ARG A 291 -26.99 20.21 2.40
N GLN A 292 -26.64 19.41 1.40
CA GLN A 292 -27.37 18.23 1.00
C GLN A 292 -26.34 17.10 0.93
N TYR A 293 -26.49 16.05 1.72
CA TYR A 293 -25.43 15.05 1.96
C TYR A 293 -25.69 13.68 1.30
N ASP A 294 -26.86 13.51 0.69
CA ASP A 294 -27.35 12.21 0.20
C ASP A 294 -27.13 11.99 -1.29
N PHE A 295 -26.00 12.45 -1.84
CA PHE A 295 -25.91 12.62 -3.28
C PHE A 295 -25.14 11.58 -4.04
N SER A 296 -24.35 10.76 -3.37
CA SER A 296 -23.52 9.82 -4.09
C SER A 296 -23.23 8.60 -3.21
N PRO A 297 -23.40 7.40 -3.74
CA PRO A 297 -23.03 6.17 -3.05
C PRO A 297 -21.52 6.07 -2.83
N THR A 298 -20.71 6.90 -3.52
CA THR A 298 -19.26 6.95 -3.32
C THR A 298 -18.80 8.39 -3.13
N ARG A 299 -17.74 8.57 -2.32
CA ARG A 299 -17.11 9.87 -2.09
C ARG A 299 -16.28 10.37 -3.28
N PHE A 300 -15.88 9.44 -4.16
CA PHE A 300 -15.09 9.71 -5.34
C PHE A 300 -15.68 9.03 -6.55
N TRP A 301 -15.78 9.76 -7.65
CA TRP A 301 -15.98 9.20 -8.97
C TRP A 301 -14.66 9.30 -9.71
N TYR A 302 -13.77 8.35 -9.44
CA TYR A 302 -12.50 8.26 -10.14
C TYR A 302 -12.64 7.25 -11.28
N ASP A 303 -12.12 7.59 -12.46
CA ASP A 303 -12.19 6.73 -13.63
C ASP A 303 -11.84 5.28 -13.31
N PHE A 304 -12.72 4.37 -13.67
CA PHE A 304 -12.59 2.90 -13.69
C PHE A 304 -12.32 2.18 -12.37
N HIS A 305 -11.88 2.84 -11.28
CA HIS A 305 -11.41 2.15 -10.09
C HIS A 305 -11.96 2.69 -8.77
N GLY A 306 -12.82 3.68 -8.83
CA GLY A 306 -13.40 4.31 -7.64
C GLY A 306 -14.75 3.76 -7.20
N TYR A 307 -15.37 2.88 -7.99
CA TYR A 307 -16.70 2.35 -7.74
C TYR A 307 -16.77 0.83 -8.00
N PRO A 308 -17.71 0.10 -7.38
CA PRO A 308 -17.92 -1.33 -7.62
C PRO A 308 -18.21 -1.62 -9.09
N SER A 309 -17.53 -2.61 -9.67
CA SER A 309 -17.73 -3.01 -11.07
C SER A 309 -19.00 -3.86 -11.29
N GLU A 310 -19.54 -4.45 -10.24
CA GLU A 310 -20.74 -5.27 -10.30
C GLU A 310 -22.01 -4.40 -10.26
N LYS A 311 -22.86 -4.53 -11.27
CA LYS A 311 -24.12 -3.78 -11.38
C LYS A 311 -25.01 -3.92 -10.15
N ASN A 312 -25.00 -5.07 -9.49
CA ASN A 312 -25.86 -5.35 -8.33
C ASN A 312 -25.46 -4.58 -7.06
N MET A 313 -24.22 -4.09 -6.96
CA MET A 313 -23.78 -3.29 -5.80
C MET A 313 -24.29 -1.85 -5.82
N TYR A 314 -24.63 -1.31 -6.99
CA TYR A 314 -25.18 0.05 -7.12
C TYR A 314 -26.66 0.16 -6.74
N PHE A 315 -27.42 -0.91 -6.95
CA PHE A 315 -28.88 -0.88 -6.77
C PHE A 315 -29.34 -1.16 -5.34
N ASN A 316 -28.41 -1.49 -4.43
CA ASN A 316 -28.71 -1.74 -3.01
C ASN A 316 -28.34 -0.55 -2.11
N TYR A 317 -27.96 0.58 -2.69
CA TYR A 317 -27.79 1.88 -2.03
C TYR A 317 -28.89 2.81 -2.50
#